data_ee66208e4b094eee861a5f11c643ef6b
#
_entry.id   ee66208e4b094eee861a5f11c643ef6b
#
_cell.length_a   1.000
_cell.length_b   1.000
_cell.length_c   1.000
_cell.angle_alpha   90.00
_cell.angle_beta   90.00
_cell.angle_gamma   90.00
#
_symmetry.space_group_name_H-M   'P 1'
#
loop_
_entity.id
_entity.type
_entity.pdbx_description
1 polymer ?
#
loop_
_entity_poly.entity_id
_entity_poly.type
_entity_poly.pdbx_seq_one_letter_code
_entity_poly.pdbx_strand_id
1 'polypeptide(L)'
;MTYGYSKDKRPDLKQFVLSTLCVDRAVPIWGKPEDGNASDKTLNTTLLSEIAQLLAHYGVQPGAYIYIADAALVTEDNLTALRDTFFITRLPATYSECGRVIAEAVAHNHWEVVGVLAQTPPTKHRPGTFYKVAEASVTLYGKAYRAVVVHSSSQDQRRQQHLEREIRASYATLEATVHEAARQEYFCQADAEAAAGKLRALQSAYHWVEVDIKARPTYGPGRPSSKQPRVIKALRYGLQVTLHERSEVIARKTQEAGCFVLLTNVPTAGEMAHRAGDVLRAYKEQHGIEQNYSFLKDPLIVNSLFLKKPERIEALGLVLLLALLLWRLVERTLRMHVETTGNSLTGWDKKATQTPTAFMMRTKFSGVMVIKVGGQRQLVHPLSTVQQQYLVALRVPTTYFTGPESG
;
A
#
# COMPACT_ATOMS: atom_id res chain seq x y z
N MET A 1 14.27 20.71 -10.76
CA MET A 1 12.93 20.40 -11.36
C MET A 1 13.12 19.82 -12.75
N THR A 2 12.67 18.60 -12.93
CA THR A 2 12.79 17.81 -14.14
C THR A 2 11.44 17.22 -14.53
N TYR A 3 11.31 16.79 -15.78
CA TYR A 3 10.18 15.95 -16.16
C TYR A 3 10.41 14.56 -15.57
N GLY A 4 9.38 13.94 -15.01
CA GLY A 4 9.46 12.64 -14.37
C GLY A 4 8.14 11.89 -14.43
N TYR A 5 8.08 10.71 -13.83
CA TYR A 5 6.86 9.93 -13.73
C TYR A 5 5.88 10.62 -12.75
N SER A 6 4.83 11.22 -13.31
CA SER A 6 3.79 11.87 -12.49
C SER A 6 2.69 10.87 -12.10
N LYS A 7 2.51 10.65 -10.81
CA LYS A 7 1.37 9.88 -10.27
C LYS A 7 0.02 10.57 -10.56
N ASP A 8 0.05 11.88 -10.78
CA ASP A 8 -1.13 12.70 -11.10
C ASP A 8 -1.43 12.73 -12.60
N LYS A 9 -0.76 11.86 -13.40
CA LYS A 9 -0.91 11.73 -14.87
C LYS A 9 -0.64 13.04 -15.64
N ARG A 10 0.28 13.86 -15.14
CA ARG A 10 0.73 15.12 -15.76
C ARG A 10 2.20 15.05 -16.15
N PRO A 11 2.59 14.19 -17.13
CA PRO A 11 3.98 14.06 -17.60
C PRO A 11 4.46 15.33 -18.34
N ASP A 12 3.54 16.21 -18.71
CA ASP A 12 3.77 17.51 -19.36
C ASP A 12 4.32 18.58 -18.41
N LEU A 13 4.25 18.33 -17.09
CA LEU A 13 4.72 19.26 -16.07
C LEU A 13 6.05 18.82 -15.46
N LYS A 14 6.93 19.81 -15.23
CA LYS A 14 8.12 19.60 -14.41
C LYS A 14 7.71 19.45 -12.95
N GLN A 15 8.34 18.52 -12.25
CA GLN A 15 8.07 18.19 -10.86
C GLN A 15 9.36 18.13 -10.04
N PHE A 16 9.23 18.17 -8.74
CA PHE A 16 10.26 17.79 -7.79
C PHE A 16 9.67 16.82 -6.76
N VAL A 17 10.51 16.02 -6.15
CA VAL A 17 10.16 15.13 -5.05
C VAL A 17 10.62 15.77 -3.76
N LEU A 18 9.81 15.72 -2.71
CA LEU A 18 10.19 16.15 -1.38
C LEU A 18 10.45 14.89 -0.54
N SER A 19 11.71 14.60 -0.26
CA SER A 19 12.09 13.53 0.67
C SER A 19 11.92 14.03 2.10
N THR A 20 11.36 13.20 2.98
CA THR A 20 11.14 13.58 4.39
C THR A 20 11.51 12.43 5.32
N LEU A 21 12.20 12.75 6.42
CA LEU A 21 12.37 11.87 7.57
C LEU A 21 11.41 12.30 8.66
N CYS A 22 10.60 11.36 9.14
CA CYS A 22 9.62 11.62 10.17
C CYS A 22 9.86 10.71 11.38
N VAL A 23 9.55 11.22 12.55
CA VAL A 23 9.56 10.48 13.81
C VAL A 23 8.20 10.64 14.49
N ASP A 24 7.94 9.85 15.50
CA ASP A 24 6.78 9.95 16.40
C ASP A 24 5.54 10.64 15.79
N ARG A 25 4.56 9.84 15.36
CA ARG A 25 3.31 10.33 14.73
C ARG A 25 3.52 11.17 13.46
N ALA A 26 4.53 10.80 12.68
CA ALA A 26 4.87 11.43 11.42
C ALA A 26 5.28 12.91 11.51
N VAL A 27 5.89 13.33 12.61
CA VAL A 27 6.51 14.65 12.76
C VAL A 27 7.76 14.71 11.88
N PRO A 28 7.84 15.59 10.86
CA PRO A 28 9.02 15.70 10.02
C PRO A 28 10.16 16.38 10.79
N ILE A 29 11.32 15.73 10.82
CA ILE A 29 12.54 16.27 11.45
C ILE A 29 13.61 16.65 10.43
N TRP A 30 13.47 16.17 9.20
CA TRP A 30 14.36 16.46 8.10
C TRP A 30 13.60 16.35 6.78
N GLY A 31 14.05 17.10 5.78
CA GLY A 31 13.55 16.96 4.42
C GLY A 31 14.37 17.72 3.42
N LYS A 32 14.31 17.27 2.16
CA LYS A 32 15.09 17.81 1.05
C LYS A 32 14.29 17.70 -0.25
N PRO A 33 14.25 18.78 -1.06
CA PRO A 33 13.73 18.70 -2.41
C PRO A 33 14.74 17.99 -3.32
N GLU A 34 14.25 17.02 -4.08
CA GLU A 34 15.01 16.22 -5.04
C GLU A 34 14.48 16.41 -6.44
N ASP A 35 15.22 16.01 -7.45
CA ASP A 35 14.76 16.06 -8.83
C ASP A 35 13.58 15.12 -9.09
N GLY A 36 12.63 15.59 -9.90
CA GLY A 36 11.38 14.87 -10.15
C GLY A 36 11.52 13.54 -10.90
N ASN A 37 12.68 13.27 -11.48
CA ASN A 37 13.03 12.01 -12.15
C ASN A 37 13.94 11.11 -11.31
N ALA A 38 14.25 11.50 -10.06
CA ALA A 38 15.09 10.70 -9.20
C ALA A 38 14.43 9.34 -8.89
N SER A 39 15.24 8.28 -8.93
CA SER A 39 14.78 6.93 -8.62
C SER A 39 14.69 6.73 -7.11
N ASP A 40 13.56 6.23 -6.63
CA ASP A 40 13.35 5.92 -5.20
C ASP A 40 14.45 5.00 -4.64
N LYS A 41 14.99 4.08 -5.44
CA LYS A 41 16.07 3.17 -5.04
C LYS A 41 17.38 3.91 -4.80
N THR A 42 17.77 4.80 -5.72
CA THR A 42 19.00 5.60 -5.62
C THR A 42 18.89 6.64 -4.53
N LEU A 43 17.73 7.28 -4.39
CA LEU A 43 17.45 8.22 -3.31
C LEU A 43 17.62 7.55 -1.94
N ASN A 44 17.11 6.34 -1.76
CA ASN A 44 17.23 5.62 -0.49
C ASN A 44 18.69 5.42 -0.08
N THR A 45 19.59 5.05 -0.99
CA THR A 45 21.01 4.85 -0.68
C THR A 45 21.67 6.13 -0.14
N THR A 46 21.43 7.26 -0.81
CA THR A 46 21.97 8.56 -0.39
C THR A 46 21.34 9.01 0.93
N LEU A 47 20.01 8.87 1.07
CA LEU A 47 19.28 9.24 2.28
C LEU A 47 19.75 8.46 3.51
N LEU A 48 19.99 7.16 3.39
CA LEU A 48 20.47 6.35 4.51
C LEU A 48 21.79 6.89 5.07
N SER A 49 22.74 7.30 4.21
CA SER A 49 23.98 7.89 4.63
C SER A 49 23.79 9.27 5.28
N GLU A 50 22.99 10.15 4.67
CA GLU A 50 22.69 11.48 5.21
C GLU A 50 21.98 11.41 6.57
N ILE A 51 20.99 10.49 6.70
CA ILE A 51 20.27 10.26 7.96
C ILE A 51 21.19 9.71 9.04
N ALA A 52 22.03 8.73 8.73
CA ALA A 52 22.98 8.17 9.70
C ALA A 52 23.95 9.24 10.22
N GLN A 53 24.46 10.12 9.36
CA GLN A 53 25.32 11.24 9.75
C GLN A 53 24.57 12.26 10.61
N LEU A 54 23.34 12.62 10.23
CA LEU A 54 22.48 13.53 11.01
C LEU A 54 22.22 13.00 12.41
N LEU A 55 21.82 11.74 12.54
CA LEU A 55 21.51 11.12 13.82
C LEU A 55 22.76 10.98 14.70
N ALA A 56 23.90 10.62 14.09
CA ALA A 56 25.19 10.57 14.80
C ALA A 56 25.62 11.94 15.33
N HIS A 57 25.37 13.02 14.58
CA HIS A 57 25.63 14.40 15.03
C HIS A 57 24.85 14.74 16.31
N TYR A 58 23.64 14.22 16.44
CA TYR A 58 22.81 14.37 17.65
C TYR A 58 23.01 13.26 18.69
N GLY A 59 24.06 12.47 18.57
CA GLY A 59 24.42 11.42 19.54
C GLY A 59 23.58 10.14 19.43
N VAL A 60 22.74 10.00 18.42
CA VAL A 60 21.91 8.80 18.19
C VAL A 60 22.73 7.78 17.39
N GLN A 61 23.08 6.66 18.03
CA GLN A 61 23.91 5.61 17.42
C GLN A 61 23.07 4.64 16.58
N PRO A 62 23.67 3.95 15.59
CA PRO A 62 23.07 2.80 14.94
C PRO A 62 22.58 1.78 15.99
N GLY A 63 21.40 1.19 15.76
CA GLY A 63 20.79 0.27 16.74
C GLY A 63 19.93 0.93 17.83
N ALA A 64 20.00 2.26 17.99
CA ALA A 64 19.12 2.99 18.91
C ALA A 64 17.76 3.38 18.30
N TYR A 65 17.55 3.11 17.00
CA TYR A 65 16.32 3.40 16.28
C TYR A 65 16.00 2.33 15.25
N ILE A 66 14.76 2.29 14.80
CA ILE A 66 14.31 1.41 13.73
C ILE A 66 13.96 2.28 12.51
N TYR A 67 14.65 2.04 11.39
CA TYR A 67 14.37 2.70 10.12
C TYR A 67 13.21 1.99 9.40
N ILE A 68 12.15 2.72 9.11
CA ILE A 68 10.97 2.16 8.44
C ILE A 68 10.81 2.83 7.08
N ALA A 69 10.78 2.01 6.03
CA ALA A 69 10.63 2.49 4.65
C ALA A 69 9.75 1.56 3.82
N ASP A 70 9.41 2.01 2.62
CA ASP A 70 8.64 1.23 1.66
C ASP A 70 9.47 0.12 0.99
N ALA A 71 8.86 -0.60 0.07
CA ALA A 71 9.47 -1.73 -0.62
C ALA A 71 10.68 -1.36 -1.53
N ALA A 72 10.85 -0.08 -1.88
CA ALA A 72 11.99 0.39 -2.67
C ALA A 72 13.32 0.28 -1.91
N LEU A 73 13.26 0.13 -0.57
CA LEU A 73 14.44 -0.11 0.26
C LEU A 73 15.11 -1.44 -0.05
N VAL A 74 14.39 -2.46 -0.54
CA VAL A 74 14.93 -3.82 -0.71
C VAL A 74 15.81 -3.91 -1.95
N THR A 75 17.05 -3.48 -1.78
CA THR A 75 18.17 -3.66 -2.72
C THR A 75 19.39 -4.14 -1.95
N GLU A 76 20.36 -4.77 -2.63
CA GLU A 76 21.59 -5.27 -2.00
C GLU A 76 22.37 -4.14 -1.31
N ASP A 77 22.52 -3.02 -2.01
CA ASP A 77 23.27 -1.84 -1.51
C ASP A 77 22.60 -1.26 -0.25
N ASN A 78 21.29 -1.06 -0.28
CA ASN A 78 20.54 -0.51 0.85
C ASN A 78 20.57 -1.44 2.06
N LEU A 79 20.35 -2.75 1.87
CA LEU A 79 20.40 -3.71 2.97
C LEU A 79 21.81 -3.87 3.54
N THR A 80 22.83 -3.66 2.71
CA THR A 80 24.23 -3.64 3.18
C THR A 80 24.53 -2.37 3.98
N ALA A 81 24.01 -1.22 3.57
CA ALA A 81 24.15 0.04 4.30
C ALA A 81 23.43 0.00 5.67
N LEU A 82 22.36 -0.79 5.79
CA LEU A 82 21.56 -0.94 7.02
C LEU A 82 22.04 -2.05 7.97
N ARG A 83 23.21 -2.67 7.73
CA ARG A 83 23.64 -3.84 8.52
C ARG A 83 23.70 -3.59 10.04
N ASP A 84 24.05 -2.37 10.45
CA ASP A 84 24.21 -1.95 11.85
C ASP A 84 23.01 -1.14 12.36
N THR A 85 21.99 -0.96 11.53
CA THR A 85 20.75 -0.22 11.84
C THR A 85 19.56 -1.16 11.75
N PHE A 86 18.67 -1.11 12.74
CA PHE A 86 17.43 -1.86 12.67
C PHE A 86 16.50 -1.26 11.62
N PHE A 87 15.83 -2.13 10.87
CA PHE A 87 14.88 -1.68 9.85
C PHE A 87 13.64 -2.56 9.77
N ILE A 88 12.58 -1.98 9.24
CA ILE A 88 11.35 -2.67 8.84
C ILE A 88 10.96 -2.16 7.45
N THR A 89 10.76 -3.06 6.51
CA THR A 89 10.31 -2.73 5.16
C THR A 89 9.39 -3.82 4.61
N ARG A 90 8.72 -3.53 3.51
CA ARG A 90 7.92 -4.54 2.82
C ARG A 90 8.76 -5.26 1.77
N LEU A 91 8.80 -6.59 1.82
CA LEU A 91 9.42 -7.40 0.77
C LEU A 91 8.56 -7.31 -0.51
N PRO A 92 9.13 -6.87 -1.64
CA PRO A 92 8.40 -6.86 -2.91
C PRO A 92 7.93 -8.24 -3.33
N ALA A 93 6.72 -8.35 -3.87
CA ALA A 93 6.15 -9.62 -4.34
C ALA A 93 6.90 -10.22 -5.56
N THR A 94 7.81 -9.45 -6.17
CA THR A 94 8.68 -9.90 -7.26
C THR A 94 9.81 -10.84 -6.81
N TYR A 95 10.12 -10.86 -5.51
CA TYR A 95 11.10 -11.80 -4.96
C TYR A 95 10.45 -13.17 -4.74
N SER A 96 11.09 -14.23 -5.21
CA SER A 96 10.62 -15.63 -5.04
C SER A 96 10.41 -16.00 -3.57
N GLU A 97 11.28 -15.52 -2.70
CA GLU A 97 11.19 -15.67 -1.25
C GLU A 97 9.87 -15.17 -0.66
N CYS A 98 9.31 -14.08 -1.21
CA CYS A 98 8.03 -13.57 -0.77
C CYS A 98 6.90 -14.59 -0.98
N GLY A 99 6.83 -15.19 -2.16
CA GLY A 99 5.85 -16.24 -2.46
C GLY A 99 6.06 -17.52 -1.64
N ARG A 100 7.33 -17.91 -1.43
CA ARG A 100 7.70 -19.09 -0.65
C ARG A 100 7.20 -18.99 0.80
N VAL A 101 7.57 -17.91 1.51
CA VAL A 101 7.18 -17.77 2.92
C VAL A 101 5.68 -17.57 3.11
N ILE A 102 4.97 -16.95 2.15
CA ILE A 102 3.51 -16.86 2.18
C ILE A 102 2.90 -18.26 2.07
N ALA A 103 3.35 -19.08 1.11
CA ALA A 103 2.85 -20.45 0.93
C ALA A 103 3.11 -21.32 2.17
N GLU A 104 4.31 -21.21 2.76
CA GLU A 104 4.66 -21.91 4.00
C GLU A 104 3.78 -21.47 5.17
N ALA A 105 3.57 -20.16 5.39
CA ALA A 105 2.72 -19.65 6.45
C ALA A 105 1.27 -20.12 6.31
N VAL A 106 0.75 -20.14 5.08
CA VAL A 106 -0.60 -20.66 4.79
C VAL A 106 -0.67 -22.17 5.06
N ALA A 107 0.33 -22.93 4.64
CA ALA A 107 0.36 -24.38 4.83
C ALA A 107 0.47 -24.78 6.31
N HIS A 108 1.34 -24.11 7.08
CA HIS A 108 1.50 -24.38 8.51
C HIS A 108 0.32 -23.86 9.35
N ASN A 109 -0.40 -22.85 8.87
CA ASN A 109 -1.58 -22.25 9.50
C ASN A 109 -1.39 -21.84 10.98
N HIS A 110 -0.16 -21.50 11.38
CA HIS A 110 0.15 -20.99 12.73
C HIS A 110 0.17 -19.47 12.70
N TRP A 111 -0.96 -18.85 12.99
CA TRP A 111 -1.13 -17.41 12.96
C TRP A 111 -1.31 -16.82 14.36
N GLU A 112 -0.52 -15.79 14.67
CA GLU A 112 -0.77 -14.92 15.80
C GLU A 112 -1.81 -13.86 15.41
N VAL A 113 -2.87 -13.72 16.19
CA VAL A 113 -3.93 -12.72 15.96
C VAL A 113 -3.49 -11.37 16.51
N VAL A 114 -3.39 -10.37 15.63
CA VAL A 114 -3.08 -8.97 16.01
C VAL A 114 -4.36 -8.17 16.19
N GLY A 115 -5.43 -8.49 15.47
CA GLY A 115 -6.71 -7.79 15.53
C GLY A 115 -6.78 -6.56 14.64
N VAL A 116 -7.61 -5.59 15.03
CA VAL A 116 -7.81 -4.33 14.29
C VAL A 116 -6.84 -3.27 14.81
N LEU A 117 -6.03 -2.68 13.94
CA LEU A 117 -5.04 -1.66 14.29
C LEU A 117 -5.55 -0.22 14.13
N ALA A 118 -6.73 -0.04 13.51
CA ALA A 118 -7.29 1.30 13.29
C ALA A 118 -7.72 1.94 14.62
N GLN A 119 -7.24 3.16 14.87
CA GLN A 119 -7.65 3.95 16.04
C GLN A 119 -9.10 4.43 15.97
N THR A 120 -9.63 4.58 14.75
CA THR A 120 -11.03 4.98 14.52
C THR A 120 -11.93 3.75 14.57
N PRO A 121 -13.00 3.76 15.36
CA PRO A 121 -13.95 2.65 15.40
C PRO A 121 -14.47 2.27 14.02
N PRO A 122 -14.61 0.98 13.71
CA PRO A 122 -15.17 0.53 12.45
C PRO A 122 -16.64 0.96 12.31
N THR A 123 -17.06 1.25 11.09
CA THR A 123 -18.45 1.55 10.75
C THR A 123 -18.95 0.58 9.69
N LYS A 124 -20.28 0.54 9.44
CA LYS A 124 -20.87 -0.30 8.39
C LYS A 124 -20.25 -0.03 7.00
N HIS A 125 -19.91 1.23 6.71
CA HIS A 125 -19.32 1.65 5.43
C HIS A 125 -17.78 1.61 5.42
N ARG A 126 -17.16 1.47 6.60
CA ARG A 126 -15.71 1.36 6.77
C ARG A 126 -15.42 0.27 7.80
N PRO A 127 -15.51 -1.00 7.41
CA PRO A 127 -15.18 -2.12 8.30
C PRO A 127 -13.70 -2.04 8.71
N GLY A 128 -13.42 -2.41 9.94
CA GLY A 128 -12.05 -2.48 10.45
C GLY A 128 -11.26 -3.56 9.72
N THR A 129 -10.02 -3.27 9.36
CA THR A 129 -9.14 -4.28 8.79
C THR A 129 -8.57 -5.14 9.91
N PHE A 130 -8.80 -6.44 9.82
CA PHE A 130 -8.29 -7.44 10.75
C PHE A 130 -6.96 -7.99 10.24
N TYR A 131 -5.99 -8.15 11.16
CA TYR A 131 -4.65 -8.63 10.86
C TYR A 131 -4.32 -9.89 11.67
N LYS A 132 -3.60 -10.81 11.04
CA LYS A 132 -2.89 -11.91 11.65
C LYS A 132 -1.49 -12.00 11.07
N VAL A 133 -0.53 -12.50 11.84
CA VAL A 133 0.89 -12.55 11.47
C VAL A 133 1.47 -13.93 11.71
N ALA A 134 2.52 -14.28 10.95
CA ALA A 134 3.32 -15.48 11.17
C ALA A 134 4.80 -15.15 11.00
N GLU A 135 5.65 -15.71 11.85
CA GLU A 135 7.11 -15.59 11.75
C GLU A 135 7.63 -16.47 10.62
N ALA A 136 8.62 -15.94 9.89
CA ALA A 136 9.32 -16.66 8.83
C ALA A 136 10.79 -16.17 8.74
N SER A 137 11.57 -16.84 7.90
CA SER A 137 12.92 -16.40 7.54
C SER A 137 13.07 -16.41 6.02
N VAL A 138 13.77 -15.42 5.49
CA VAL A 138 14.09 -15.29 4.07
C VAL A 138 15.58 -15.10 3.86
N THR A 139 16.10 -15.61 2.77
CA THR A 139 17.49 -15.41 2.37
C THR A 139 17.54 -14.49 1.17
N LEU A 140 18.18 -13.32 1.33
CA LEU A 140 18.39 -12.36 0.26
C LEU A 140 19.87 -12.01 0.18
N TYR A 141 20.43 -12.01 -1.03
CA TYR A 141 21.82 -11.67 -1.27
C TYR A 141 22.80 -12.44 -0.38
N GLY A 142 22.53 -13.73 -0.15
CA GLY A 142 23.34 -14.62 0.69
C GLY A 142 23.23 -14.40 2.21
N LYS A 143 22.32 -13.50 2.67
CA LYS A 143 22.10 -13.23 4.10
C LYS A 143 20.69 -13.64 4.51
N ALA A 144 20.58 -14.20 5.72
CA ALA A 144 19.29 -14.51 6.33
C ALA A 144 18.71 -13.27 7.02
N TYR A 145 17.42 -13.02 6.78
CA TYR A 145 16.64 -11.96 7.40
C TYR A 145 15.40 -12.55 8.05
N ARG A 146 14.99 -11.94 9.14
CA ARG A 146 13.68 -12.19 9.74
C ARG A 146 12.59 -11.65 8.82
N ALA A 147 11.54 -12.42 8.65
CA ALA A 147 10.37 -12.04 7.88
C ALA A 147 9.10 -12.22 8.72
N VAL A 148 8.16 -11.31 8.57
CA VAL A 148 6.84 -11.41 9.18
C VAL A 148 5.81 -11.48 8.05
N VAL A 149 5.19 -12.64 7.89
CA VAL A 149 4.08 -12.81 6.95
C VAL A 149 2.82 -12.24 7.59
N VAL A 150 2.19 -11.30 6.91
CA VAL A 150 1.00 -10.59 7.40
C VAL A 150 -0.18 -10.92 6.49
N HIS A 151 -1.27 -11.38 7.07
CA HIS A 151 -2.56 -11.47 6.38
C HIS A 151 -3.47 -10.31 6.79
N SER A 152 -4.08 -9.63 5.82
CA SER A 152 -4.93 -8.46 5.99
C SER A 152 -6.27 -8.66 5.31
N SER A 153 -7.37 -8.63 6.08
CA SER A 153 -8.73 -8.85 5.55
C SER A 153 -9.14 -7.86 4.45
N SER A 154 -8.65 -6.62 4.50
CA SER A 154 -8.96 -5.62 3.45
C SER A 154 -8.20 -5.84 2.15
N GLN A 155 -6.97 -6.36 2.23
CA GLN A 155 -6.21 -6.73 1.03
C GLN A 155 -6.74 -8.03 0.44
N ASP A 156 -7.18 -8.96 1.29
CA ASP A 156 -7.80 -10.20 0.90
C ASP A 156 -8.99 -9.96 -0.04
N GLN A 157 -9.97 -9.16 0.36
CA GLN A 157 -11.13 -8.83 -0.47
C GLN A 157 -10.75 -8.23 -1.83
N ARG A 158 -9.80 -7.30 -1.86
CA ARG A 158 -9.35 -6.67 -3.11
C ARG A 158 -8.65 -7.65 -4.03
N ARG A 159 -7.81 -8.52 -3.49
CA ARG A 159 -7.06 -9.51 -4.27
C ARG A 159 -7.95 -10.65 -4.74
N GLN A 160 -8.92 -11.08 -3.95
CA GLN A 160 -9.93 -12.04 -4.39
C GLN A 160 -10.72 -11.51 -5.59
N GLN A 161 -11.20 -10.26 -5.54
CA GLN A 161 -11.87 -9.62 -6.69
C GLN A 161 -10.96 -9.48 -7.92
N HIS A 162 -9.66 -9.28 -7.72
CA HIS A 162 -8.70 -9.25 -8.82
C HIS A 162 -8.49 -10.65 -9.38
N LEU A 163 -8.29 -11.64 -8.54
CA LEU A 163 -8.13 -13.06 -8.91
C LEU A 163 -9.35 -13.57 -9.69
N GLU A 164 -10.57 -13.27 -9.23
CA GLU A 164 -11.79 -13.62 -9.96
C GLU A 164 -11.83 -13.01 -11.37
N ARG A 165 -11.40 -11.76 -11.52
CA ARG A 165 -11.31 -11.11 -12.84
C ARG A 165 -10.27 -11.77 -13.73
N GLU A 166 -9.10 -12.14 -13.19
CA GLU A 166 -8.06 -12.86 -13.93
C GLU A 166 -8.52 -14.25 -14.36
N ILE A 167 -9.21 -15.00 -13.49
CA ILE A 167 -9.79 -16.32 -13.80
C ILE A 167 -10.79 -16.17 -14.95
N ARG A 168 -11.72 -15.23 -14.86
CA ARG A 168 -12.72 -14.98 -15.93
C ARG A 168 -12.07 -14.56 -17.25
N ALA A 169 -11.07 -13.68 -17.22
CA ALA A 169 -10.35 -13.24 -18.42
C ALA A 169 -9.59 -14.41 -19.07
N SER A 170 -8.94 -15.24 -18.25
CA SER A 170 -8.25 -16.46 -18.69
C SER A 170 -9.22 -17.45 -19.36
N TYR A 171 -10.39 -17.65 -18.77
CA TYR A 171 -11.45 -18.49 -19.35
C TYR A 171 -11.89 -17.96 -20.71
N ALA A 172 -12.28 -16.70 -20.78
CA ALA A 172 -12.77 -16.08 -22.01
C ALA A 172 -11.76 -16.13 -23.17
N THR A 173 -10.47 -15.96 -22.86
CA THR A 173 -9.39 -16.02 -23.87
C THR A 173 -9.26 -17.43 -24.43
N LEU A 174 -9.27 -18.45 -23.58
CA LEU A 174 -9.20 -19.85 -24.00
C LEU A 174 -10.47 -20.28 -24.73
N GLU A 175 -11.64 -19.89 -24.23
CA GLU A 175 -12.94 -20.23 -24.82
C GLU A 175 -13.04 -19.73 -26.26
N ALA A 176 -12.60 -18.50 -26.55
CA ALA A 176 -12.58 -17.98 -27.93
C ALA A 176 -11.73 -18.84 -28.87
N THR A 177 -10.52 -19.22 -28.43
CA THR A 177 -9.60 -20.06 -29.22
C THR A 177 -10.15 -21.47 -29.43
N VAL A 178 -10.69 -22.07 -28.38
CA VAL A 178 -11.29 -23.40 -28.38
C VAL A 178 -12.53 -23.46 -29.28
N HIS A 179 -13.40 -22.45 -29.21
CA HIS A 179 -14.62 -22.40 -30.01
C HIS A 179 -14.34 -22.34 -31.53
N GLU A 180 -13.28 -21.64 -31.94
CA GLU A 180 -12.84 -21.60 -33.33
C GLU A 180 -12.36 -22.99 -33.77
N ALA A 181 -11.52 -23.62 -32.98
CA ALA A 181 -10.95 -24.94 -33.29
C ALA A 181 -12.01 -26.06 -33.28
N ALA A 182 -13.02 -26.00 -32.39
CA ALA A 182 -14.10 -26.98 -32.30
C ALA A 182 -15.04 -26.98 -33.50
N ARG A 183 -15.06 -25.89 -34.30
CA ARG A 183 -15.83 -25.80 -35.55
C ARG A 183 -15.14 -26.47 -36.74
N GLN A 184 -13.86 -26.78 -36.62
CA GLN A 184 -13.06 -27.32 -37.70
C GLN A 184 -13.28 -28.83 -37.87
N GLU A 185 -13.53 -29.30 -39.10
CA GLU A 185 -13.60 -30.72 -39.42
C GLU A 185 -12.33 -31.17 -40.11
N TYR A 186 -11.84 -32.37 -39.73
CA TYR A 186 -10.63 -32.97 -40.29
C TYR A 186 -10.98 -34.21 -41.12
N PHE A 187 -10.24 -34.41 -42.20
CA PHE A 187 -10.47 -35.49 -43.13
C PHE A 187 -9.78 -36.80 -42.72
N CYS A 188 -8.75 -36.73 -41.90
CA CYS A 188 -8.04 -37.91 -41.36
C CYS A 188 -7.82 -37.75 -39.86
N GLN A 189 -7.61 -38.89 -39.18
CA GLN A 189 -7.41 -38.93 -37.74
C GLN A 189 -6.07 -38.26 -37.34
N ALA A 190 -5.02 -38.42 -38.16
CA ALA A 190 -3.73 -37.86 -37.86
C ALA A 190 -3.75 -36.28 -37.80
N ASP A 191 -4.51 -35.64 -38.70
CA ASP A 191 -4.66 -34.20 -38.69
C ASP A 191 -5.47 -33.73 -37.47
N ALA A 192 -6.52 -34.52 -37.10
CA ALA A 192 -7.29 -34.23 -35.90
C ALA A 192 -6.44 -34.37 -34.63
N GLU A 193 -5.58 -35.40 -34.55
CA GLU A 193 -4.66 -35.59 -33.43
C GLU A 193 -3.60 -34.47 -33.33
N ALA A 194 -3.03 -34.05 -34.48
CA ALA A 194 -2.10 -32.95 -34.51
C ALA A 194 -2.74 -31.63 -34.03
N ALA A 195 -3.98 -31.37 -34.42
CA ALA A 195 -4.75 -30.21 -33.97
C ALA A 195 -5.11 -30.32 -32.48
N ALA A 196 -5.55 -31.49 -32.02
CA ALA A 196 -5.83 -31.77 -30.62
C ALA A 196 -4.58 -31.58 -29.74
N GLY A 197 -3.41 -32.00 -30.22
CA GLY A 197 -2.13 -31.79 -29.54
C GLY A 197 -1.81 -30.32 -29.34
N LYS A 198 -2.05 -29.46 -30.36
CA LYS A 198 -1.89 -28.02 -30.24
C LYS A 198 -2.84 -27.42 -29.22
N LEU A 199 -4.10 -27.87 -29.18
CA LEU A 199 -5.07 -27.37 -28.20
C LEU A 199 -4.76 -27.82 -26.78
N ARG A 200 -4.33 -29.09 -26.57
CA ARG A 200 -3.89 -29.56 -25.26
C ARG A 200 -2.68 -28.83 -24.72
N ALA A 201 -1.83 -28.31 -25.62
CA ALA A 201 -0.70 -27.46 -25.23
C ALA A 201 -1.13 -26.05 -24.78
N LEU A 202 -2.35 -25.62 -25.13
CA LEU A 202 -2.90 -24.37 -24.65
C LEU A 202 -3.27 -24.51 -23.17
N GLN A 203 -2.61 -23.74 -22.35
CA GLN A 203 -2.88 -23.70 -20.92
C GLN A 203 -2.68 -22.28 -20.41
N SER A 204 -3.41 -21.95 -19.36
CA SER A 204 -3.22 -20.73 -18.62
C SER A 204 -2.79 -21.03 -17.18
N ALA A 205 -2.58 -19.97 -16.40
CA ALA A 205 -2.32 -20.12 -14.97
C ALA A 205 -3.49 -20.83 -14.24
N TYR A 206 -4.74 -20.62 -14.71
CA TYR A 206 -5.97 -21.04 -14.00
C TYR A 206 -6.79 -22.11 -14.72
N HIS A 207 -6.52 -22.39 -16.01
CA HIS A 207 -7.30 -23.33 -16.82
C HIS A 207 -6.39 -24.24 -17.65
N TRP A 208 -6.90 -25.43 -17.94
CA TRP A 208 -6.31 -26.36 -18.89
C TRP A 208 -7.39 -26.90 -19.83
N VAL A 209 -6.95 -27.42 -20.96
CA VAL A 209 -7.82 -27.82 -22.07
C VAL A 209 -7.78 -29.35 -22.21
N GLU A 210 -8.96 -29.97 -22.15
CA GLU A 210 -9.17 -31.38 -22.49
C GLU A 210 -9.75 -31.47 -23.89
N VAL A 211 -9.23 -32.37 -24.72
CA VAL A 211 -9.65 -32.55 -26.11
C VAL A 211 -9.88 -34.00 -26.42
N ASP A 212 -11.12 -34.30 -26.79
CA ASP A 212 -11.54 -35.57 -27.34
C ASP A 212 -11.76 -35.52 -28.85
N ILE A 213 -11.35 -36.56 -29.56
CA ILE A 213 -11.58 -36.66 -31.00
C ILE A 213 -12.82 -37.55 -31.23
N LYS A 214 -13.81 -36.97 -31.90
CA LYS A 214 -15.05 -37.68 -32.25
C LYS A 214 -15.10 -37.97 -33.76
N ALA A 215 -15.13 -39.25 -34.12
CA ALA A 215 -15.36 -39.65 -35.49
C ALA A 215 -16.85 -39.52 -35.84
N ARG A 216 -17.15 -38.81 -36.94
CA ARG A 216 -18.49 -38.63 -37.46
C ARG A 216 -18.60 -39.27 -38.83
N PRO A 217 -19.41 -40.31 -38.99
CA PRO A 217 -19.61 -40.96 -40.30
C PRO A 217 -20.43 -40.07 -41.21
N THR A 218 -19.97 -39.87 -42.43
CA THR A 218 -20.75 -39.27 -43.53
C THR A 218 -21.30 -40.38 -44.41
N TYR A 219 -22.56 -40.28 -44.73
CA TYR A 219 -23.27 -41.33 -45.49
C TYR A 219 -23.51 -40.89 -46.93
N GLY A 220 -23.57 -41.84 -47.84
CA GLY A 220 -23.96 -41.57 -49.22
C GLY A 220 -25.42 -41.06 -49.36
N PRO A 221 -25.78 -40.44 -50.48
CA PRO A 221 -27.17 -40.01 -50.74
C PRO A 221 -28.11 -41.21 -50.70
N GLY A 222 -29.26 -41.05 -50.08
CA GLY A 222 -30.30 -42.07 -49.98
C GLY A 222 -31.07 -42.04 -48.67
N ARG A 223 -32.39 -42.44 -48.69
CA ARG A 223 -33.22 -42.53 -47.49
C ARG A 223 -32.82 -43.75 -46.64
N PRO A 224 -32.71 -43.61 -45.30
CA PRO A 224 -32.46 -44.73 -44.42
C PRO A 224 -33.51 -45.84 -44.59
N SER A 225 -33.09 -47.10 -44.76
CA SER A 225 -34.00 -48.26 -44.78
C SER A 225 -33.74 -49.11 -43.54
N SER A 226 -34.83 -49.63 -42.94
CA SER A 226 -34.71 -50.55 -41.81
C SER A 226 -34.10 -51.93 -42.17
N LYS A 227 -34.04 -52.23 -43.50
CA LYS A 227 -33.48 -53.51 -44.01
C LYS A 227 -32.05 -53.45 -44.49
N GLN A 228 -31.48 -52.26 -44.69
CA GLN A 228 -30.09 -52.11 -45.15
C GLN A 228 -29.43 -50.95 -44.37
N PRO A 229 -28.32 -51.25 -43.64
CA PRO A 229 -27.57 -50.19 -42.98
C PRO A 229 -26.94 -49.25 -44.00
N ARG A 230 -26.92 -47.97 -43.68
CA ARG A 230 -26.29 -46.97 -44.55
C ARG A 230 -24.77 -47.27 -44.70
N VAL A 231 -24.31 -47.24 -45.93
CA VAL A 231 -22.90 -47.37 -46.22
C VAL A 231 -22.19 -46.07 -45.82
N ILE A 232 -21.20 -46.17 -44.99
CA ILE A 232 -20.35 -45.02 -44.61
C ILE A 232 -19.49 -44.68 -45.84
N LYS A 233 -19.65 -43.44 -46.33
CA LYS A 233 -18.90 -42.91 -47.48
C LYS A 233 -17.53 -42.39 -47.03
N ALA A 234 -17.45 -41.72 -45.92
CA ALA A 234 -16.21 -41.19 -45.32
C ALA A 234 -16.38 -40.97 -43.83
N LEU A 235 -15.27 -40.99 -43.12
CA LEU A 235 -15.21 -40.51 -41.71
C LEU A 235 -14.69 -39.08 -41.70
N ARG A 236 -15.33 -38.24 -40.93
CA ARG A 236 -14.87 -36.89 -40.55
C ARG A 236 -14.54 -36.91 -39.08
N TYR A 237 -13.55 -36.14 -38.68
CA TYR A 237 -13.14 -36.05 -37.30
C TYR A 237 -13.36 -34.63 -36.81
N GLY A 238 -14.08 -34.49 -35.71
CA GLY A 238 -14.29 -33.22 -35.03
C GLY A 238 -13.65 -33.26 -33.64
N LEU A 239 -13.28 -32.11 -33.14
CA LEU A 239 -12.76 -31.96 -31.79
C LEU A 239 -13.86 -31.59 -30.84
N GLN A 240 -14.02 -32.33 -29.76
CA GLN A 240 -14.82 -31.97 -28.61
C GLN A 240 -13.87 -31.47 -27.55
N VAL A 241 -14.00 -30.18 -27.19
CA VAL A 241 -13.06 -29.51 -26.29
C VAL A 241 -13.79 -29.09 -25.04
N THR A 242 -13.17 -29.37 -23.87
CA THR A 242 -13.68 -28.99 -22.56
C THR A 242 -12.62 -28.18 -21.82
N LEU A 243 -13.03 -27.07 -21.24
CA LEU A 243 -12.17 -26.24 -20.39
C LEU A 243 -12.35 -26.63 -18.94
N HIS A 244 -11.25 -26.85 -18.24
CA HIS A 244 -11.24 -27.19 -16.83
C HIS A 244 -10.47 -26.16 -16.02
N GLU A 245 -10.98 -25.84 -14.84
CA GLU A 245 -10.27 -25.00 -13.87
C GLU A 245 -9.18 -25.80 -13.16
N ARG A 246 -8.06 -25.13 -12.88
CA ARG A 246 -7.01 -25.64 -12.00
C ARG A 246 -7.38 -25.36 -10.55
N SER A 247 -8.37 -26.06 -10.02
CA SER A 247 -9.00 -25.80 -8.73
C SER A 247 -8.00 -25.70 -7.58
N GLU A 248 -6.95 -26.54 -7.58
CA GLU A 248 -5.89 -26.51 -6.56
C GLU A 248 -5.07 -25.22 -6.61
N VAL A 249 -4.76 -24.74 -7.83
CA VAL A 249 -4.02 -23.48 -8.01
C VAL A 249 -4.88 -22.29 -7.57
N ILE A 250 -6.15 -22.30 -7.95
CA ILE A 250 -7.12 -21.25 -7.57
C ILE A 250 -7.30 -21.23 -6.05
N ALA A 251 -7.50 -22.39 -5.41
CA ALA A 251 -7.65 -22.50 -3.96
C ALA A 251 -6.41 -21.97 -3.21
N ARG A 252 -5.21 -22.36 -3.66
CA ARG A 252 -3.96 -21.85 -3.10
C ARG A 252 -3.83 -20.34 -3.27
N LYS A 253 -4.09 -19.79 -4.46
CA LYS A 253 -4.05 -18.35 -4.72
C LYS A 253 -5.08 -17.58 -3.87
N THR A 254 -6.24 -18.16 -3.64
CA THR A 254 -7.27 -17.61 -2.76
C THR A 254 -6.79 -17.53 -1.31
N GLN A 255 -6.13 -18.57 -0.81
CA GLN A 255 -5.57 -18.60 0.55
C GLN A 255 -4.38 -17.63 0.72
N GLU A 256 -3.54 -17.47 -0.31
CA GLU A 256 -2.44 -16.52 -0.33
C GLU A 256 -2.92 -15.05 -0.47
N ALA A 257 -4.18 -14.86 -0.89
CA ALA A 257 -4.78 -13.53 -1.06
C ALA A 257 -4.78 -12.77 0.28
N GLY A 258 -4.48 -11.49 0.20
CA GLY A 258 -4.38 -10.66 1.41
C GLY A 258 -3.04 -10.75 2.15
N CYS A 259 -2.17 -11.71 1.82
CA CYS A 259 -0.86 -11.82 2.44
C CYS A 259 0.16 -10.84 1.84
N PHE A 260 1.04 -10.33 2.69
CA PHE A 260 2.26 -9.62 2.33
C PHE A 260 3.36 -9.92 3.36
N VAL A 261 4.60 -9.63 3.02
CA VAL A 261 5.74 -9.94 3.88
C VAL A 261 6.43 -8.65 4.30
N LEU A 262 6.70 -8.52 5.59
CA LEU A 262 7.60 -7.53 6.14
C LEU A 262 8.97 -8.17 6.33
N LEU A 263 10.00 -7.48 5.87
CA LEU A 263 11.40 -7.83 6.04
C LEU A 263 12.00 -6.98 7.15
N THR A 264 12.76 -7.59 8.05
CA THR A 264 13.35 -6.88 9.17
C THR A 264 14.61 -7.60 9.70
N ASN A 265 15.48 -6.85 10.38
CA ASN A 265 16.54 -7.37 11.21
C ASN A 265 16.33 -7.06 12.71
N VAL A 266 15.15 -6.52 13.07
CA VAL A 266 14.78 -6.25 14.46
C VAL A 266 14.74 -7.56 15.24
N PRO A 267 15.44 -7.68 16.39
CA PRO A 267 15.51 -8.93 17.15
C PRO A 267 14.18 -9.28 17.81
N THR A 268 14.05 -10.57 18.19
CA THR A 268 12.91 -11.06 18.98
C THR A 268 13.18 -11.07 20.48
N ALA A 269 14.43 -10.81 20.90
CA ALA A 269 14.88 -10.74 22.30
C ALA A 269 15.84 -9.57 22.51
N GLY A 270 15.91 -9.06 23.72
CA GLY A 270 16.72 -7.90 24.09
C GLY A 270 15.92 -6.59 24.17
N GLU A 271 16.61 -5.48 24.38
CA GLU A 271 16.02 -4.16 24.61
C GLU A 271 15.20 -3.65 23.42
N MET A 272 15.69 -3.88 22.20
CA MET A 272 15.01 -3.49 20.95
C MET A 272 14.12 -4.60 20.37
N ALA A 273 13.77 -5.60 21.19
CA ALA A 273 12.98 -6.74 20.72
C ALA A 273 11.54 -6.33 20.34
N HIS A 274 11.08 -6.81 19.20
CA HIS A 274 9.71 -6.65 18.75
C HIS A 274 9.13 -8.00 18.34
N ARG A 275 7.93 -8.31 18.85
CA ARG A 275 7.16 -9.47 18.35
C ARG A 275 6.63 -9.16 16.95
N ALA A 276 6.19 -10.19 16.22
CA ALA A 276 5.64 -10.03 14.87
C ALA A 276 4.51 -8.98 14.79
N GLY A 277 3.62 -8.97 15.77
CA GLY A 277 2.55 -7.97 15.87
C GLY A 277 3.06 -6.54 16.06
N ASP A 278 4.18 -6.35 16.78
CA ASP A 278 4.76 -5.02 17.01
C ASP A 278 5.49 -4.52 15.77
N VAL A 279 6.17 -5.40 15.03
CA VAL A 279 6.74 -5.09 13.70
C VAL A 279 5.65 -4.61 12.75
N LEU A 280 4.50 -5.26 12.74
CA LEU A 280 3.36 -4.81 11.93
C LEU A 280 2.82 -3.46 12.38
N ARG A 281 2.67 -3.22 13.71
CA ARG A 281 2.22 -1.92 14.24
C ARG A 281 3.15 -0.81 13.82
N ALA A 282 4.46 -0.98 14.03
CA ALA A 282 5.47 -0.01 13.63
C ALA A 282 5.42 0.28 12.12
N TYR A 283 5.31 -0.77 11.28
CA TYR A 283 5.17 -0.58 9.84
C TYR A 283 3.90 0.20 9.46
N LYS A 284 2.80 0.00 10.18
CA LYS A 284 1.52 0.68 9.90
C LYS A 284 1.52 2.16 10.28
N GLU A 285 2.41 2.60 11.14
CA GLU A 285 2.59 4.02 11.47
C GLU A 285 3.05 4.86 10.28
N GLN A 286 3.60 4.26 9.22
CA GLN A 286 3.88 4.93 7.94
C GLN A 286 2.65 5.62 7.32
N HIS A 287 1.43 5.22 7.67
CA HIS A 287 0.23 5.90 7.20
C HIS A 287 0.22 7.41 7.55
N GLY A 288 0.85 7.81 8.64
CA GLY A 288 1.05 9.22 8.98
C GLY A 288 1.88 9.98 7.96
N ILE A 289 2.87 9.31 7.34
CA ILE A 289 3.72 9.91 6.29
C ILE A 289 2.90 10.14 5.01
N GLU A 290 2.02 9.21 4.63
CA GLU A 290 1.09 9.39 3.51
C GLU A 290 0.20 10.62 3.70
N GLN A 291 -0.25 10.86 4.94
CA GLN A 291 -1.01 12.07 5.28
C GLN A 291 -0.18 13.35 5.19
N ASN A 292 1.14 13.30 5.46
CA ASN A 292 2.04 14.43 5.23
C ASN A 292 2.08 14.83 3.77
N TYR A 293 2.21 13.85 2.88
CA TYR A 293 2.19 14.11 1.44
C TYR A 293 0.82 14.60 0.96
N SER A 294 -0.27 14.15 1.57
CA SER A 294 -1.61 14.69 1.28
C SER A 294 -1.72 16.16 1.67
N PHE A 295 -1.16 16.57 2.82
CA PHE A 295 -1.09 17.98 3.25
C PHE A 295 -0.25 18.81 2.26
N LEU A 296 0.94 18.33 1.88
CA LEU A 296 1.84 19.03 0.98
C LEU A 296 1.30 19.17 -0.45
N LYS A 297 0.35 18.32 -0.84
CA LYS A 297 -0.31 18.34 -2.15
C LYS A 297 -1.68 19.02 -2.13
N ASP A 298 -2.15 19.47 -0.97
CA ASP A 298 -3.45 20.15 -0.86
C ASP A 298 -3.39 21.50 -1.61
N PRO A 299 -4.25 21.72 -2.61
CA PRO A 299 -4.30 22.99 -3.36
C PRO A 299 -4.53 24.22 -2.49
N LEU A 300 -5.12 24.07 -1.29
CA LEU A 300 -5.27 25.15 -0.32
C LEU A 300 -3.95 25.55 0.36
N ILE A 301 -2.94 24.67 0.32
CA ILE A 301 -1.62 24.87 0.92
C ILE A 301 -0.58 25.19 -0.15
N VAL A 302 -0.57 24.40 -1.23
CA VAL A 302 0.37 24.52 -2.34
C VAL A 302 -0.41 24.55 -3.64
N ASN A 303 -0.51 25.71 -4.26
CA ASN A 303 -1.06 25.86 -5.61
C ASN A 303 0.03 25.59 -6.66
N SER A 304 -0.30 25.69 -7.94
CA SER A 304 0.67 25.53 -9.05
C SER A 304 1.90 26.41 -8.85
N LEU A 305 3.08 25.79 -8.89
CA LEU A 305 4.34 26.47 -8.65
C LEU A 305 4.95 26.97 -9.95
N PHE A 306 5.22 28.27 -10.03
CA PHE A 306 5.84 28.94 -11.19
C PHE A 306 7.29 29.35 -10.90
N LEU A 307 7.99 28.59 -10.05
CA LEU A 307 9.38 28.85 -9.70
C LEU A 307 10.34 28.27 -10.75
N LYS A 308 11.30 29.08 -11.17
CA LYS A 308 12.31 28.69 -12.19
C LYS A 308 13.69 28.41 -11.58
N LYS A 309 14.03 29.08 -10.47
CA LYS A 309 15.36 28.99 -9.86
C LYS A 309 15.41 27.88 -8.80
N PRO A 310 16.42 26.98 -8.81
CA PRO A 310 16.58 25.92 -7.83
C PRO A 310 16.54 26.42 -6.38
N GLU A 311 17.24 27.52 -6.07
CA GLU A 311 17.35 28.09 -4.72
C GLU A 311 15.96 28.53 -4.18
N ARG A 312 15.06 29.00 -5.05
CA ARG A 312 13.69 29.34 -4.66
C ARG A 312 12.84 28.12 -4.39
N ILE A 313 13.11 27.01 -5.07
CA ILE A 313 12.42 25.72 -4.83
C ILE A 313 12.88 25.15 -3.50
N GLU A 314 14.18 25.22 -3.20
CA GLU A 314 14.72 24.80 -1.89
C GLU A 314 14.14 25.63 -0.75
N ALA A 315 14.10 26.97 -0.91
CA ALA A 315 13.49 27.85 0.07
C ALA A 315 12.00 27.55 0.30
N LEU A 316 11.24 27.30 -0.79
CA LEU A 316 9.84 26.86 -0.68
C LEU A 316 9.73 25.51 0.01
N GLY A 317 10.58 24.55 -0.34
CA GLY A 317 10.64 23.24 0.31
C GLY A 317 10.84 23.37 1.82
N LEU A 318 11.76 24.22 2.26
CA LEU A 318 11.98 24.51 3.67
C LEU A 318 10.73 25.11 4.34
N VAL A 319 10.09 26.11 3.71
CA VAL A 319 8.86 26.73 4.23
C VAL A 319 7.74 25.69 4.39
N LEU A 320 7.57 24.82 3.41
CA LEU A 320 6.58 23.75 3.43
C LEU A 320 6.88 22.73 4.54
N LEU A 321 8.14 22.38 4.75
CA LEU A 321 8.56 21.50 5.84
C LEU A 321 8.30 22.12 7.21
N LEU A 322 8.60 23.39 7.38
CA LEU A 322 8.30 24.12 8.63
C LEU A 322 6.79 24.21 8.87
N ALA A 323 6.00 24.49 7.85
CA ALA A 323 4.54 24.48 7.95
C ALA A 323 4.00 23.11 8.35
N LEU A 324 4.51 22.04 7.74
CA LEU A 324 4.16 20.66 8.07
C LEU A 324 4.61 20.29 9.48
N LEU A 325 5.80 20.69 9.90
CA LEU A 325 6.31 20.50 11.26
C LEU A 325 5.37 21.12 12.29
N LEU A 326 5.03 22.38 12.14
CA LEU A 326 4.10 23.08 13.04
C LEU A 326 2.73 22.39 13.06
N TRP A 327 2.21 22.00 11.89
CA TRP A 327 0.95 21.29 11.75
C TRP A 327 0.95 19.98 12.54
N ARG A 328 2.02 19.20 12.43
CA ARG A 328 2.15 17.91 13.11
C ARG A 328 2.42 18.07 14.61
N LEU A 329 3.18 19.07 15.02
CA LEU A 329 3.39 19.36 16.44
C LEU A 329 2.08 19.76 17.13
N VAL A 330 1.26 20.57 16.50
CA VAL A 330 -0.09 20.91 17.00
C VAL A 330 -0.94 19.65 17.14
N GLU A 331 -0.99 18.81 16.10
CA GLU A 331 -1.78 17.56 16.12
C GLU A 331 -1.27 16.59 17.20
N ARG A 332 0.05 16.42 17.30
CA ARG A 332 0.69 15.62 18.33
C ARG A 332 0.32 16.08 19.74
N THR A 333 0.41 17.37 19.99
CA THR A 333 0.09 17.97 21.30
C THR A 333 -1.37 17.73 21.68
N LEU A 334 -2.30 17.93 20.75
CA LEU A 334 -3.73 17.65 20.97
C LEU A 334 -3.99 16.18 21.29
N ARG A 335 -3.37 15.25 20.57
CA ARG A 335 -3.51 13.80 20.79
C ARG A 335 -2.88 13.36 22.09
N MET A 336 -1.71 13.89 22.42
CA MET A 336 -1.08 13.63 23.73
C MET A 336 -1.95 14.12 24.89
N HIS A 337 -2.60 15.27 24.78
CA HIS A 337 -3.53 15.75 25.79
C HIS A 337 -4.69 14.77 26.01
N VAL A 338 -5.30 14.29 24.92
CA VAL A 338 -6.38 13.30 24.98
C VAL A 338 -5.92 11.99 25.65
N GLU A 339 -4.74 11.50 25.27
CA GLU A 339 -4.17 10.26 25.82
C GLU A 339 -3.83 10.38 27.32
N THR A 340 -3.23 11.51 27.72
CA THR A 340 -2.79 11.69 29.12
C THR A 340 -3.94 12.00 30.06
N THR A 341 -4.98 12.71 29.60
CA THR A 341 -6.11 13.11 30.44
C THR A 341 -7.31 12.15 30.34
N GLY A 342 -7.38 11.32 29.29
CA GLY A 342 -8.56 10.51 28.98
C GLY A 342 -9.74 11.34 28.43
N ASN A 343 -9.61 12.67 28.35
CA ASN A 343 -10.68 13.56 27.93
C ASN A 343 -10.69 13.72 26.40
N SER A 344 -11.84 13.48 25.77
CA SER A 344 -12.03 13.75 24.36
C SER A 344 -12.16 15.23 24.07
N LEU A 345 -11.76 15.68 22.87
CA LEU A 345 -12.02 17.01 22.35
C LEU A 345 -13.25 17.02 21.43
N THR A 346 -13.85 18.20 21.22
CA THR A 346 -14.97 18.35 20.30
C THR A 346 -14.50 18.32 18.84
N GLY A 347 -14.82 17.25 18.14
CA GLY A 347 -14.48 17.05 16.73
C GLY A 347 -15.50 17.63 15.74
N TRP A 348 -15.69 16.91 14.60
CA TRP A 348 -16.70 17.25 13.59
C TRP A 348 -18.12 17.01 14.13
N ASP A 349 -19.08 17.75 13.61
CA ASP A 349 -20.50 17.64 13.98
C ASP A 349 -20.76 17.71 15.50
N LYS A 350 -19.91 18.44 16.23
CA LYS A 350 -19.95 18.53 17.70
C LYS A 350 -19.78 17.18 18.43
N LYS A 351 -19.32 16.14 17.74
CA LYS A 351 -19.07 14.82 18.34
C LYS A 351 -17.73 14.81 19.05
N ALA A 352 -17.65 14.08 20.15
CA ALA A 352 -16.41 13.85 20.86
C ALA A 352 -15.42 13.04 19.99
N THR A 353 -14.13 13.40 19.99
CA THR A 353 -13.07 12.68 19.29
C THR A 353 -11.88 12.39 20.19
N GLN A 354 -11.35 11.17 20.05
CA GLN A 354 -10.09 10.73 20.67
C GLN A 354 -8.90 10.98 19.74
N THR A 355 -9.14 11.33 18.47
CA THR A 355 -8.12 11.56 17.44
C THR A 355 -8.27 12.95 16.83
N PRO A 356 -8.07 14.04 17.63
CA PRO A 356 -8.16 15.40 17.11
C PRO A 356 -7.09 15.64 16.04
N THR A 357 -7.44 16.47 15.04
CA THR A 357 -6.51 16.88 13.99
C THR A 357 -6.27 18.39 14.02
N ALA A 358 -5.12 18.84 13.53
CA ALA A 358 -4.82 20.24 13.37
C ALA A 358 -5.84 20.95 12.45
N PHE A 359 -6.39 20.23 11.47
CA PHE A 359 -7.44 20.77 10.59
C PHE A 359 -8.76 21.04 11.35
N MET A 360 -9.16 20.13 12.27
CA MET A 360 -10.31 20.36 13.14
C MET A 360 -10.11 21.63 13.97
N MET A 361 -8.94 21.76 14.62
CA MET A 361 -8.60 22.96 15.39
C MET A 361 -8.69 24.22 14.53
N ARG A 362 -8.00 24.26 13.39
CA ARG A 362 -8.03 25.41 12.47
C ARG A 362 -9.46 25.83 12.15
N THR A 363 -10.33 24.87 11.85
CA THR A 363 -11.74 25.15 11.52
C THR A 363 -12.50 25.77 12.70
N LYS A 364 -12.21 25.34 13.96
CA LYS A 364 -12.84 25.94 15.14
C LYS A 364 -12.41 27.39 15.38
N PHE A 365 -11.20 27.75 14.95
CA PHE A 365 -10.65 29.11 15.12
C PHE A 365 -10.81 30.02 13.89
N SER A 366 -11.39 29.55 12.80
CA SER A 366 -11.51 30.32 11.55
C SER A 366 -12.31 31.61 11.67
N GLY A 367 -13.17 31.73 12.68
CA GLY A 367 -13.98 32.94 12.94
C GLY A 367 -13.49 33.81 14.10
N VAL A 368 -12.33 33.48 14.70
CA VAL A 368 -11.78 34.29 15.80
C VAL A 368 -11.18 35.57 15.24
N MET A 369 -11.70 36.70 15.71
CA MET A 369 -11.26 38.00 15.28
C MET A 369 -10.67 38.78 16.47
N VAL A 370 -9.46 39.27 16.31
CA VAL A 370 -8.73 40.09 17.29
C VAL A 370 -8.55 41.48 16.73
N ILE A 371 -8.90 42.49 17.49
CA ILE A 371 -8.70 43.91 17.15
C ILE A 371 -7.68 44.53 18.11
N LYS A 372 -7.05 45.60 17.68
CA LYS A 372 -6.13 46.39 18.50
C LYS A 372 -6.80 47.74 18.87
N VAL A 373 -7.00 47.94 20.17
CA VAL A 373 -7.60 49.16 20.71
C VAL A 373 -6.68 49.69 21.83
N GLY A 374 -6.21 50.91 21.69
CA GLY A 374 -5.34 51.55 22.70
C GLY A 374 -4.03 50.77 22.97
N GLY A 375 -3.47 50.11 21.96
CA GLY A 375 -2.24 49.30 22.11
C GLY A 375 -2.44 47.92 22.68
N GLN A 376 -3.67 47.53 23.07
CA GLN A 376 -4.00 46.21 23.61
C GLN A 376 -4.82 45.41 22.57
N ARG A 377 -4.59 44.10 22.53
CA ARG A 377 -5.39 43.16 21.74
C ARG A 377 -6.68 42.85 22.48
N GLN A 378 -7.78 42.84 21.76
CA GLN A 378 -9.11 42.50 22.27
C GLN A 378 -9.81 41.55 21.32
N LEU A 379 -10.49 40.53 21.84
CA LEU A 379 -11.37 39.68 21.09
C LEU A 379 -12.66 40.40 20.74
N VAL A 380 -13.08 40.37 19.49
CA VAL A 380 -14.37 40.92 19.05
C VAL A 380 -15.54 40.16 19.68
N HIS A 381 -15.37 38.83 19.81
CA HIS A 381 -16.31 37.94 20.51
C HIS A 381 -15.54 37.04 21.47
N PRO A 382 -16.13 36.71 22.63
CA PRO A 382 -15.50 35.81 23.58
C PRO A 382 -15.29 34.44 22.94
N LEU A 383 -14.22 33.73 23.35
CA LEU A 383 -13.94 32.41 22.90
C LEU A 383 -15.02 31.41 23.37
N SER A 384 -15.53 30.62 22.48
CA SER A 384 -16.46 29.51 22.79
C SER A 384 -15.80 28.47 23.69
N THR A 385 -16.63 27.68 24.40
CA THR A 385 -16.15 26.56 25.22
C THR A 385 -15.28 25.56 24.44
N VAL A 386 -15.62 25.30 23.17
CA VAL A 386 -14.84 24.43 22.29
C VAL A 386 -13.46 25.01 22.01
N GLN A 387 -13.37 26.32 21.71
CA GLN A 387 -12.09 26.99 21.48
C GLN A 387 -11.22 26.97 22.72
N GLN A 388 -11.82 27.22 23.90
CA GLN A 388 -11.11 27.12 25.19
C GLN A 388 -10.57 25.72 25.45
N GLN A 389 -11.33 24.65 25.17
CA GLN A 389 -10.86 23.27 25.28
C GLN A 389 -9.60 23.02 24.43
N TYR A 390 -9.57 23.49 23.20
CA TYR A 390 -8.40 23.35 22.33
C TYR A 390 -7.20 24.16 22.84
N LEU A 391 -7.39 25.38 23.36
CA LEU A 391 -6.31 26.15 23.96
C LEU A 391 -5.72 25.48 25.20
N VAL A 392 -6.56 24.94 26.07
CA VAL A 392 -6.11 24.14 27.23
C VAL A 392 -5.28 22.94 26.76
N ALA A 393 -5.76 22.20 25.75
CA ALA A 393 -5.06 21.06 25.19
C ALA A 393 -3.70 21.44 24.58
N LEU A 394 -3.59 22.61 23.98
CA LEU A 394 -2.34 23.16 23.44
C LEU A 394 -1.46 23.87 24.47
N ARG A 395 -1.94 24.04 25.71
CA ARG A 395 -1.29 24.82 26.77
C ARG A 395 -1.06 26.29 26.36
N VAL A 396 -1.97 26.84 25.55
CA VAL A 396 -1.91 28.22 25.09
C VAL A 396 -2.85 29.08 25.96
N PRO A 397 -2.34 30.07 26.68
CA PRO A 397 -3.19 30.97 27.50
C PRO A 397 -4.02 31.89 26.61
N THR A 398 -5.23 32.22 27.07
CA THR A 398 -6.14 33.14 26.38
C THR A 398 -5.57 34.56 26.24
N THR A 399 -4.61 34.94 27.09
CA THR A 399 -3.88 36.19 27.06
C THR A 399 -3.15 36.44 25.73
N TYR A 400 -2.86 35.40 24.96
CA TYR A 400 -2.34 35.56 23.57
C TYR A 400 -3.29 36.38 22.69
N PHE A 401 -4.60 36.35 22.98
CA PHE A 401 -5.61 37.10 22.21
C PHE A 401 -5.95 38.47 22.84
N THR A 402 -5.60 38.68 24.12
CA THR A 402 -6.05 39.85 24.89
C THR A 402 -4.93 40.58 25.62
N GLY A 403 -3.70 40.12 25.53
CA GLY A 403 -2.56 40.74 26.19
C GLY A 403 -1.90 41.88 25.38
N PRO A 404 -0.98 42.66 25.99
CA PRO A 404 -0.10 43.56 25.25
C PRO A 404 0.74 42.74 24.24
N GLU A 405 1.20 43.37 23.16
CA GLU A 405 2.15 42.71 22.27
C GLU A 405 3.40 42.34 23.08
N SER A 406 3.68 41.01 23.17
CA SER A 406 5.02 40.57 23.50
C SER A 406 5.94 41.01 22.39
N GLY A 407 6.81 41.98 22.63
CA GLY A 407 7.84 42.42 21.72
C GLY A 407 8.78 41.32 21.28
#